data_be371e17fa4394d8580ae22215115cb3
#
_entry.id   be371e17fa4394d8580ae22215115cb3
#
_cell.length_a   1.000
_cell.length_b   1.000
_cell.length_c   1.000
_cell.angle_alpha   90.00
_cell.angle_beta   90.00
_cell.angle_gamma   90.00
#
_symmetry.space_group_name_H-M   'P 1'
#
loop_
_entity.id
_entity.type
_entity.pdbx_description
1 polymer ?
#
loop_
_entity_poly.entity_id
_entity_poly.type
_entity_poly.pdbx_seq_one_letter_code
_entity_poly.pdbx_strand_id
1 'polypeptide(L)'
;MEVQKIREIVAQQRDEVLRMNVRNWCDRVEEQFLELDSPLAQIVIGVRRSGKSTFCHKFLKQHNITYAYINFDDERMVNFHTEDFDRLLEALTIVYGDFEYLFVDEPQNISYWHLFVNRLLRQQVHVFLTGSNAKLLSGELATHLTGRYNQIGNGHFQ
;
A
#
# COMPACT_ATOMS: atom_id res chain seq x y z
N MET A 1 0.45 -10.14 16.96
CA MET A 1 1.78 -9.49 17.12
C MET A 1 1.67 -8.34 18.10
N GLU A 2 2.69 -8.16 18.91
CA GLU A 2 2.74 -7.04 19.83
C GLU A 2 3.02 -5.73 19.10
N VAL A 3 2.49 -4.61 19.61
CA VAL A 3 2.68 -3.28 19.03
C VAL A 3 4.17 -2.95 18.88
N GLN A 4 4.98 -3.28 19.88
CA GLN A 4 6.42 -3.01 19.84
C GLN A 4 7.09 -3.68 18.65
N LYS A 5 6.72 -4.94 18.36
CA LYS A 5 7.28 -5.67 17.22
C LYS A 5 6.85 -5.05 15.90
N ILE A 6 5.58 -4.68 15.80
CA ILE A 6 5.05 -4.02 14.58
C ILE A 6 5.76 -2.68 14.37
N ARG A 7 5.98 -1.90 15.44
CA ARG A 7 6.70 -0.63 15.36
C ARG A 7 8.11 -0.81 14.80
N GLU A 8 8.81 -1.83 15.27
CA GLU A 8 10.16 -2.14 14.77
C GLU A 8 10.14 -2.44 13.28
N ILE A 9 9.18 -3.24 12.82
CA ILE A 9 9.06 -3.60 11.42
C ILE A 9 8.71 -2.36 10.58
N VAL A 10 7.74 -1.58 11.01
CA VAL A 10 7.34 -0.35 10.33
C VAL A 10 8.52 0.60 10.18
N ALA A 11 9.30 0.79 11.25
CA ALA A 11 10.47 1.66 11.21
C ALA A 11 11.55 1.13 10.26
N GLN A 12 11.77 -0.18 10.26
CA GLN A 12 12.73 -0.81 9.35
C GLN A 12 12.31 -0.65 7.89
N GLN A 13 11.03 -0.86 7.61
CA GLN A 13 10.51 -0.67 6.25
C GLN A 13 10.60 0.79 5.81
N ARG A 14 10.33 1.74 6.71
CA ARG A 14 10.50 3.16 6.42
C ARG A 14 11.95 3.47 6.03
N ASP A 15 12.90 2.93 6.78
CA ASP A 15 14.33 3.14 6.48
C ASP A 15 14.70 2.56 5.12
N GLU A 16 14.17 1.40 4.76
CA GLU A 16 14.39 0.80 3.46
C GLU A 16 13.87 1.71 2.34
N VAL A 17 12.68 2.28 2.51
CA VAL A 17 12.09 3.19 1.53
C VAL A 17 12.93 4.48 1.39
N LEU A 18 13.44 5.02 2.49
CA LEU A 18 14.27 6.22 2.46
C LEU A 18 15.58 6.03 1.71
N ARG A 19 16.07 4.79 1.61
CA ARG A 19 17.29 4.47 0.86
C ARG A 19 17.04 4.26 -0.62
N MET A 20 15.80 4.22 -1.07
CA MET A 20 15.48 4.02 -2.48
C MET A 20 15.86 5.25 -3.29
N ASN A 21 16.58 5.03 -4.41
CA ASN A 21 16.95 6.09 -5.33
C ASN A 21 15.89 6.22 -6.42
N VAL A 22 15.16 7.33 -6.42
CA VAL A 22 14.09 7.57 -7.39
C VAL A 22 14.54 8.44 -8.57
N ARG A 23 15.78 8.94 -8.54
CA ARG A 23 16.24 9.95 -9.52
C ARG A 23 16.31 9.43 -10.95
N ASN A 24 16.60 8.14 -11.10
CA ASN A 24 16.82 7.52 -12.42
C ASN A 24 15.58 6.80 -12.93
N TRP A 25 14.45 6.96 -12.27
CA TRP A 25 13.23 6.31 -12.71
C TRP A 25 12.57 7.11 -13.82
N CYS A 26 12.16 6.42 -14.88
CA CYS A 26 11.46 7.05 -15.98
C CYS A 26 9.99 7.26 -15.61
N ASP A 27 9.43 8.37 -16.08
CA ASP A 27 8.00 8.62 -15.96
C ASP A 27 7.24 7.63 -16.82
N ARG A 28 6.06 7.25 -16.36
CA ARG A 28 5.20 6.31 -17.06
C ARG A 28 3.87 6.99 -17.38
N VAL A 29 3.30 6.58 -18.50
CA VAL A 29 1.99 7.09 -18.93
C VAL A 29 0.92 6.78 -17.88
N GLU A 30 1.04 5.62 -17.25
CA GLU A 30 0.08 5.16 -16.23
C GLU A 30 -0.01 6.07 -15.01
N GLU A 31 1.00 6.89 -14.75
CA GLU A 31 0.98 7.82 -13.61
C GLU A 31 -0.19 8.80 -13.68
N GLN A 32 -0.59 9.19 -14.90
CA GLN A 32 -1.69 10.13 -15.08
C GLN A 32 -3.05 9.57 -14.66
N PHE A 33 -3.15 8.26 -14.49
CA PHE A 33 -4.40 7.61 -14.08
C PHE A 33 -4.51 7.42 -12.56
N LEU A 34 -3.44 7.71 -11.81
CA LEU A 34 -3.49 7.72 -10.36
C LEU A 34 -3.97 9.08 -9.87
N GLU A 35 -4.85 9.06 -8.88
CA GLU A 35 -5.47 10.27 -8.34
C GLU A 35 -5.06 10.47 -6.88
N LEU A 36 -4.51 11.65 -6.57
CA LEU A 36 -4.04 11.95 -5.22
C LEU A 36 -5.17 12.28 -4.25
N ASP A 37 -6.21 12.95 -4.73
CA ASP A 37 -7.28 13.47 -3.87
C ASP A 37 -8.58 12.69 -3.96
N SER A 38 -8.53 11.50 -4.55
CA SER A 38 -9.72 10.66 -4.72
C SER A 38 -10.13 10.01 -3.41
N PRO A 39 -11.42 9.86 -3.13
CA PRO A 39 -11.90 9.03 -2.02
C PRO A 39 -11.79 7.53 -2.32
N LEU A 40 -11.41 7.18 -3.55
CA LEU A 40 -11.26 5.79 -3.99
C LEU A 40 -9.86 5.30 -3.66
N ALA A 41 -9.73 3.99 -3.35
CA ALA A 41 -8.42 3.37 -3.26
C ALA A 41 -7.76 3.35 -4.63
N GLN A 42 -6.48 3.70 -4.68
CA GLN A 42 -5.70 3.70 -5.92
C GLN A 42 -4.89 2.41 -5.96
N ILE A 43 -5.14 1.56 -6.95
CA ILE A 43 -4.58 0.21 -6.98
C ILE A 43 -3.71 0.02 -8.22
N VAL A 44 -2.46 -0.39 -7.98
CA VAL A 44 -1.52 -0.76 -9.04
C VAL A 44 -1.39 -2.27 -9.04
N ILE A 45 -1.84 -2.89 -10.12
CA ILE A 45 -1.84 -4.35 -10.26
C ILE A 45 -0.80 -4.75 -11.30
N GLY A 46 -0.12 -5.85 -11.06
CA GLY A 46 0.84 -6.41 -11.98
C GLY A 46 1.33 -7.75 -11.49
N VAL A 47 2.15 -8.40 -12.30
CA VAL A 47 2.78 -9.65 -11.88
C VAL A 47 3.82 -9.35 -10.79
N ARG A 48 4.10 -10.35 -9.98
CA ARG A 48 5.10 -10.22 -8.91
C ARG A 48 6.44 -9.78 -9.51
N ARG A 49 7.11 -8.86 -8.79
CA ARG A 49 8.41 -8.31 -9.20
C ARG A 49 8.37 -7.51 -10.51
N SER A 50 7.20 -6.97 -10.85
CA SER A 50 7.06 -6.15 -12.05
C SER A 50 7.44 -4.68 -11.87
N GLY A 51 7.82 -4.28 -10.65
CA GLY A 51 8.14 -2.88 -10.34
C GLY A 51 6.96 -2.04 -9.91
N LYS A 52 5.81 -2.65 -9.61
CA LYS A 52 4.60 -1.92 -9.21
C LYS A 52 4.78 -1.16 -7.90
N SER A 53 5.50 -1.75 -6.93
CA SER A 53 5.78 -1.09 -5.66
C SER A 53 6.68 0.13 -5.89
N THR A 54 7.73 -0.03 -6.67
CA THR A 54 8.65 1.06 -7.04
C THR A 54 7.90 2.18 -7.74
N PHE A 55 6.97 1.82 -8.63
CA PHE A 55 6.14 2.78 -9.34
C PHE A 55 5.31 3.63 -8.37
N CYS A 56 4.66 2.99 -7.38
CA CYS A 56 3.86 3.71 -6.38
C CYS A 56 4.72 4.63 -5.52
N HIS A 57 5.88 4.16 -5.05
CA HIS A 57 6.78 5.00 -4.26
C HIS A 57 7.24 6.20 -5.06
N LYS A 58 7.63 5.97 -6.32
CA LYS A 58 8.07 7.05 -7.20
C LYS A 58 6.97 8.09 -7.37
N PHE A 59 5.74 7.64 -7.68
CA PHE A 59 4.61 8.53 -7.88
C PHE A 59 4.39 9.44 -6.66
N LEU A 60 4.32 8.83 -5.48
CA LEU A 60 4.07 9.58 -4.25
C LEU A 60 5.22 10.54 -3.92
N LYS A 61 6.45 10.10 -4.09
CA LYS A 61 7.63 10.93 -3.81
C LYS A 61 7.75 12.11 -4.77
N GLN A 62 7.48 11.89 -6.06
CA GLN A 62 7.57 12.94 -7.06
C GLN A 62 6.49 14.02 -6.90
N HIS A 63 5.36 13.67 -6.29
CA HIS A 63 4.29 14.62 -6.00
C HIS A 63 4.44 15.25 -4.61
N ASN A 64 5.57 15.01 -3.93
CA ASN A 64 5.88 15.56 -2.62
C ASN A 64 4.85 15.16 -1.55
N ILE A 65 4.31 13.95 -1.67
CA ILE A 65 3.34 13.43 -0.72
C ILE A 65 4.08 12.79 0.45
N THR A 66 3.69 13.18 1.66
CA THR A 66 4.12 12.47 2.87
C THR A 66 3.15 11.34 3.12
N TYR A 67 3.65 10.12 3.20
CA TYR A 67 2.80 8.94 3.35
C TYR A 67 3.41 7.93 4.29
N ALA A 68 2.53 7.20 4.98
CA ALA A 68 2.92 6.02 5.75
C ALA A 68 2.97 4.80 4.83
N TYR A 69 3.72 3.78 5.21
CA TYR A 69 3.95 2.61 4.35
C TYR A 69 3.99 1.33 5.17
N ILE A 70 3.37 0.29 4.64
CA ILE A 70 3.47 -1.08 5.16
C ILE A 70 3.52 -2.07 4.00
N ASN A 71 4.45 -3.02 4.08
CA ASN A 71 4.59 -4.11 3.13
C ASN A 71 4.23 -5.43 3.82
N PHE A 72 3.21 -6.11 3.31
CA PHE A 72 2.78 -7.40 3.84
C PHE A 72 3.46 -8.58 3.14
N ASP A 73 4.27 -8.34 2.11
CA ASP A 73 5.09 -9.37 1.46
C ASP A 73 6.50 -9.34 2.06
N ASP A 74 6.57 -9.56 3.36
CA ASP A 74 7.78 -9.42 4.16
C ASP A 74 7.75 -10.52 5.22
N GLU A 75 8.84 -11.28 5.34
CA GLU A 75 8.90 -12.40 6.27
C GLU A 75 8.73 -11.96 7.73
N ARG A 76 9.06 -10.70 8.02
CA ARG A 76 8.85 -10.15 9.37
C ARG A 76 7.37 -10.06 9.72
N MET A 77 6.48 -10.03 8.70
CA MET A 77 5.03 -9.93 8.88
C MET A 77 4.32 -11.28 8.86
N VAL A 78 5.05 -12.39 8.85
CA VAL A 78 4.48 -13.73 8.71
C VAL A 78 3.49 -14.07 9.84
N ASN A 79 3.68 -13.51 11.03
CA ASN A 79 2.80 -13.73 12.17
C ASN A 79 1.74 -12.64 12.35
N PHE A 80 1.61 -11.74 11.38
CA PHE A 80 0.57 -10.72 11.39
C PHE A 80 -0.75 -11.32 10.92
N HIS A 81 -1.81 -11.05 11.70
CA HIS A 81 -3.15 -11.55 11.40
C HIS A 81 -4.15 -10.40 11.39
N THR A 82 -5.35 -10.68 10.91
CA THR A 82 -6.43 -9.69 10.79
C THR A 82 -6.69 -8.92 12.10
N GLU A 83 -6.61 -9.58 13.22
CA GLU A 83 -6.81 -8.97 14.54
C GLU A 83 -5.74 -7.95 14.93
N ASP A 84 -4.65 -7.88 14.16
CA ASP A 84 -3.53 -6.98 14.47
C ASP A 84 -3.63 -5.61 13.76
N PHE A 85 -4.66 -5.38 12.96
CA PHE A 85 -4.77 -4.14 12.19
C PHE A 85 -4.83 -2.88 13.07
N ASP A 86 -5.50 -2.94 14.24
CA ASP A 86 -5.52 -1.79 15.15
C ASP A 86 -4.12 -1.50 15.69
N ARG A 87 -3.36 -2.53 16.01
CA ARG A 87 -1.97 -2.38 16.46
C ARG A 87 -1.09 -1.82 15.36
N LEU A 88 -1.37 -2.20 14.11
CA LEU A 88 -0.65 -1.62 12.96
C LEU A 88 -0.91 -0.13 12.85
N LEU A 89 -2.16 0.31 12.97
CA LEU A 89 -2.48 1.74 12.90
C LEU A 89 -1.79 2.51 14.03
N GLU A 90 -1.77 1.96 15.23
CA GLU A 90 -1.05 2.55 16.36
C GLU A 90 0.45 2.66 16.04
N ALA A 91 1.05 1.59 15.53
CA ALA A 91 2.46 1.58 15.18
C ALA A 91 2.79 2.58 14.06
N LEU A 92 1.95 2.66 13.04
CA LEU A 92 2.13 3.62 11.95
C LEU A 92 2.07 5.06 12.46
N THR A 93 1.13 5.35 13.35
CA THR A 93 1.00 6.69 13.92
C THR A 93 2.21 7.03 14.78
N ILE A 94 2.74 6.07 15.53
CA ILE A 94 3.92 6.31 16.37
C ILE A 94 5.14 6.60 15.50
N VAL A 95 5.32 5.85 14.39
CA VAL A 95 6.53 5.98 13.55
C VAL A 95 6.43 7.17 12.60
N TYR A 96 5.27 7.40 11.99
CA TYR A 96 5.11 8.44 10.96
C TYR A 96 4.44 9.71 11.47
N GLY A 97 3.83 9.68 12.64
CA GLY A 97 2.93 10.74 13.09
C GLY A 97 1.56 10.57 12.42
N ASP A 98 0.71 11.58 12.50
CA ASP A 98 -0.56 11.57 11.80
C ASP A 98 -0.32 11.57 10.29
N PHE A 99 -1.02 10.73 9.57
CA PHE A 99 -0.85 10.61 8.13
C PHE A 99 -2.20 10.67 7.42
N GLU A 100 -2.19 11.29 6.25
CA GLU A 100 -3.37 11.38 5.38
C GLU A 100 -3.30 10.37 4.23
N TYR A 101 -2.10 9.85 3.95
CA TYR A 101 -1.83 8.92 2.86
C TYR A 101 -1.19 7.67 3.41
N LEU A 102 -1.70 6.52 3.01
CA LEU A 102 -1.12 5.22 3.39
C LEU A 102 -0.93 4.38 2.13
N PHE A 103 0.29 3.90 1.94
CA PHE A 103 0.61 2.95 0.89
C PHE A 103 0.72 1.56 1.52
N VAL A 104 -0.16 0.65 1.08
CA VAL A 104 -0.19 -0.74 1.54
C VAL A 104 0.25 -1.64 0.40
N ASP A 105 1.37 -2.32 0.60
CA ASP A 105 2.00 -3.15 -0.42
C ASP A 105 1.61 -4.61 -0.17
N GLU A 106 1.01 -5.26 -1.18
CA GLU A 106 0.63 -6.67 -1.15
C GLU A 106 -0.33 -7.03 0.00
N PRO A 107 -1.47 -6.33 0.15
CA PRO A 107 -2.39 -6.57 1.27
C PRO A 107 -3.07 -7.93 1.25
N GLN A 108 -3.16 -8.59 0.07
CA GLN A 108 -3.86 -9.86 -0.06
C GLN A 108 -3.24 -11.00 0.74
N ASN A 109 -2.05 -10.79 1.28
CA ASN A 109 -1.41 -11.78 2.16
C ASN A 109 -2.10 -11.89 3.52
N ILE A 110 -2.96 -10.91 3.86
CA ILE A 110 -3.68 -10.89 5.13
C ILE A 110 -5.17 -11.11 4.87
N SER A 111 -5.76 -12.06 5.59
CA SER A 111 -7.21 -12.32 5.47
C SER A 111 -8.02 -11.08 5.86
N TYR A 112 -9.09 -10.83 5.13
CA TYR A 112 -10.00 -9.70 5.38
C TYR A 112 -9.34 -8.33 5.28
N TRP A 113 -8.24 -8.22 4.55
CA TRP A 113 -7.53 -6.96 4.34
C TRP A 113 -8.47 -5.87 3.78
N HIS A 114 -9.44 -6.27 2.96
CA HIS A 114 -10.38 -5.33 2.35
C HIS A 114 -11.25 -4.61 3.38
N LEU A 115 -11.56 -5.24 4.50
CA LEU A 115 -12.31 -4.59 5.58
C LEU A 115 -11.48 -3.47 6.22
N PHE A 116 -10.19 -3.71 6.38
CA PHE A 116 -9.26 -2.70 6.89
C PHE A 116 -9.18 -1.50 5.92
N VAL A 117 -9.01 -1.77 4.62
CA VAL A 117 -8.96 -0.71 3.62
C VAL A 117 -10.27 0.08 3.60
N ASN A 118 -11.41 -0.60 3.63
CA ASN A 118 -12.72 0.07 3.68
C ASN A 118 -12.84 0.99 4.90
N ARG A 119 -12.35 0.55 6.05
CA ARG A 119 -12.36 1.38 7.26
C ARG A 119 -11.51 2.64 7.06
N LEU A 120 -10.34 2.51 6.47
CA LEU A 120 -9.49 3.68 6.20
C LEU A 120 -10.15 4.66 5.23
N LEU A 121 -10.79 4.14 4.19
CA LEU A 121 -11.51 4.99 3.24
C LEU A 121 -12.66 5.75 3.90
N ARG A 122 -13.40 5.10 4.82
CA ARG A 122 -14.45 5.78 5.59
C ARG A 122 -13.87 6.88 6.49
N GLN A 123 -12.63 6.72 6.94
CA GLN A 123 -11.93 7.71 7.75
C GLN A 123 -11.23 8.77 6.89
N GLN A 124 -11.46 8.74 5.57
CA GLN A 124 -10.93 9.70 4.61
C GLN A 124 -9.40 9.65 4.48
N VAL A 125 -8.82 8.48 4.72
CA VAL A 125 -7.41 8.23 4.42
C VAL A 125 -7.29 7.93 2.92
N HIS A 126 -6.30 8.52 2.27
CA HIS A 126 -5.99 8.23 0.88
C HIS A 126 -5.14 6.97 0.82
N VAL A 127 -5.70 5.89 0.28
CA VAL A 127 -5.06 4.58 0.30
C VAL A 127 -4.55 4.20 -1.09
N PHE A 128 -3.26 3.86 -1.15
CA PHE A 128 -2.63 3.32 -2.35
C PHE A 128 -2.25 1.87 -2.07
N LEU A 129 -2.58 0.99 -3.00
CA LEU A 129 -2.37 -0.46 -2.85
C LEU A 129 -1.62 -1.00 -4.05
N THR A 130 -0.81 -2.03 -3.81
CA THR A 130 -0.31 -2.87 -4.89
C THR A 130 -0.75 -4.30 -4.67
N GLY A 131 -0.75 -5.09 -5.73
CA GLY A 131 -1.04 -6.50 -5.61
C GLY A 131 -0.82 -7.25 -6.92
N SER A 132 -0.78 -8.56 -6.85
CA SER A 132 -0.66 -9.40 -8.04
C SER A 132 -2.04 -9.66 -8.65
N ASN A 133 -2.08 -9.81 -9.98
CA ASN A 133 -3.32 -10.09 -10.71
C ASN A 133 -4.06 -11.30 -10.17
N ALA A 134 -3.32 -12.40 -9.95
CA ALA A 134 -3.92 -13.68 -9.59
C ALA A 134 -4.63 -13.64 -8.23
N LYS A 135 -4.11 -12.85 -7.30
CA LYS A 135 -4.63 -12.83 -5.93
C LYS A 135 -5.65 -11.73 -5.71
N LEU A 136 -5.43 -10.53 -6.24
CA LEU A 136 -6.35 -9.41 -6.04
C LEU A 136 -7.61 -9.52 -6.88
N LEU A 137 -7.50 -10.04 -8.12
CA LEU A 137 -8.64 -10.10 -9.03
C LEU A 137 -9.50 -11.34 -8.83
N SER A 138 -9.13 -12.26 -7.96
CA SER A 138 -9.81 -13.54 -7.77
C SER A 138 -11.04 -13.46 -6.85
N GLY A 139 -11.71 -12.31 -6.80
CA GLY A 139 -13.01 -12.19 -6.14
C GLY A 139 -13.09 -11.16 -5.03
N GLU A 140 -12.09 -11.05 -4.16
CA GLU A 140 -12.17 -10.12 -3.03
C GLU A 140 -12.26 -8.67 -3.49
N LEU A 141 -11.43 -8.27 -4.46
CA LEU A 141 -11.43 -6.91 -4.95
C LEU A 141 -12.77 -6.56 -5.62
N ALA A 142 -13.22 -7.42 -6.53
CA ALA A 142 -14.46 -7.18 -7.26
C ALA A 142 -15.69 -7.23 -6.36
N THR A 143 -15.66 -8.06 -5.31
CA THR A 143 -16.81 -8.28 -4.42
C THR A 143 -16.86 -7.26 -3.28
N HIS A 144 -15.71 -6.94 -2.70
CA HIS A 144 -15.66 -6.20 -1.44
C HIS A 144 -15.25 -4.74 -1.56
N LEU A 145 -14.55 -4.37 -2.64
CA LEU A 145 -14.16 -2.98 -2.91
C LEU A 145 -14.87 -2.39 -4.13
N THR A 146 -15.92 -3.04 -4.63
CA THR A 146 -16.65 -2.58 -5.81
C THR A 146 -17.09 -1.13 -5.65
N GLY A 147 -16.72 -0.28 -6.64
CA GLY A 147 -17.06 1.14 -6.61
C GLY A 147 -16.20 1.99 -5.69
N ARG A 148 -15.21 1.39 -5.02
CA ARG A 148 -14.35 2.10 -4.07
C ARG A 148 -12.89 2.10 -4.47
N TYR A 149 -12.56 1.76 -5.71
CA TYR A 149 -11.18 1.74 -6.14
C TYR A 149 -11.01 2.22 -7.58
N ASN A 150 -9.81 2.73 -7.85
CA ASN A 150 -9.31 3.05 -9.17
C ASN A 150 -8.10 2.15 -9.45
N GLN A 151 -8.05 1.53 -10.62
CA GLN A 151 -7.07 0.48 -10.90
C GLN A 151 -6.26 0.83 -12.14
N ILE A 152 -4.95 0.66 -12.04
CA ILE A 152 -4.05 0.72 -13.21
C ILE A 152 -3.12 -0.48 -13.21
N GLY A 153 -2.51 -0.71 -14.36
CA GLY A 153 -1.54 -1.79 -14.51
C GLY A 153 -2.14 -2.97 -15.24
N ASN A 154 -1.65 -4.14 -14.98
CA ASN A 154 -1.94 -5.42 -15.58
C ASN A 154 -0.81 -5.89 -16.47
N GLY A 155 0.39 -5.37 -16.24
CA GLY A 155 1.57 -5.75 -16.98
C GLY A 155 2.82 -5.55 -16.15
N HIS A 156 3.96 -5.47 -16.84
CA HIS A 156 5.24 -5.24 -16.19
C HIS A 156 5.54 -3.75 -16.11
N PHE A 157 6.02 -3.33 -14.95
CA PHE A 157 6.57 -2.00 -14.73
C PHE A 157 8.10 -2.13 -14.72
N GLN A 158 8.75 -1.40 -15.59
CA GLN A 158 10.21 -1.47 -15.70
C GLN A 158 10.88 -0.19 -15.27
#